data_0a0889f02e9a4b8ee4e8dfa98044992b
#
_entry.id   0a0889f02e9a4b8ee4e8dfa98044992b
#
_cell.length_a   1.000
_cell.length_b   1.000
_cell.length_c   1.000
_cell.angle_alpha   90.00
_cell.angle_beta   90.00
_cell.angle_gamma   90.00
#
_symmetry.space_group_name_H-M   'P 1'
#
loop_
_entity.id
_entity.type
_entity.pdbx_description
1 polymer ?
#
loop_
_entity_poly.entity_id
_entity_poly.type
_entity_poly.pdbx_seq_one_letter_code
_entity_poly.pdbx_strand_id
1 'polypeptide(L)'
;MFKKRSLENANRKEIREYFVRYGDRITVGKESAMCSPKLTDSYVYYLDKGIASLTSLTDDGEEKVCLYFKQDRILGFAPILFRHFFGRTQGHLSCGIEPKTACVFYHMGENTLLGLMEEDSAFSEYLIKNVAFAYVELVHKYC
;
A
#
# COMPACT_ATOMS: atom_id res chain seq x y z
N MET A 1 11.36 16.94 20.29
CA MET A 1 10.13 16.89 19.50
C MET A 1 10.45 16.58 18.05
N PHE A 2 9.77 15.64 17.46
CA PHE A 2 10.05 15.20 16.10
C PHE A 2 9.59 16.20 15.07
N LYS A 3 10.48 16.54 14.15
CA LYS A 3 10.08 17.24 12.95
C LYS A 3 9.48 16.20 12.00
N LYS A 4 8.22 16.37 11.66
CA LYS A 4 7.47 15.48 10.80
C LYS A 4 8.22 15.09 9.51
N ARG A 5 8.90 16.08 8.89
CA ARG A 5 9.67 15.87 7.66
C ARG A 5 10.86 14.92 7.83
N SER A 6 11.58 15.04 8.94
CA SER A 6 12.73 14.18 9.20
C SER A 6 12.34 12.74 9.40
N LEU A 7 11.21 12.52 10.08
CA LEU A 7 10.69 11.19 10.32
C LEU A 7 10.23 10.53 9.03
N GLU A 8 9.52 11.26 8.18
CA GLU A 8 9.07 10.76 6.90
C GLU A 8 10.24 10.35 6.00
N ASN A 9 11.26 11.19 5.90
CA ASN A 9 12.40 10.92 5.04
C ASN A 9 13.22 9.71 5.51
N ALA A 10 13.43 9.58 6.81
CA ALA A 10 14.12 8.43 7.38
C ALA A 10 13.35 7.15 7.13
N ASN A 11 12.04 7.19 7.35
CA ASN A 11 11.17 6.02 7.15
C ASN A 11 11.13 5.56 5.69
N ARG A 12 11.10 6.49 4.75
CA ARG A 12 11.04 6.17 3.31
C ARG A 12 12.21 5.33 2.86
N LYS A 13 13.43 5.74 3.20
CA LYS A 13 14.63 5.05 2.77
C LYS A 13 14.69 3.64 3.33
N GLU A 14 14.38 3.48 4.60
CA GLU A 14 14.44 2.19 5.27
C GLU A 14 13.34 1.25 4.78
N ILE A 15 12.14 1.73 4.59
CA ILE A 15 11.02 0.94 4.04
C ILE A 15 11.38 0.45 2.64
N ARG A 16 11.92 1.32 1.80
CA ARG A 16 12.32 0.95 0.45
C ARG A 16 13.29 -0.21 0.45
N GLU A 17 14.27 -0.18 1.34
CA GLU A 17 15.28 -1.25 1.43
C GLU A 17 14.66 -2.61 1.73
N TYR A 18 13.65 -2.68 2.58
CA TYR A 18 12.93 -3.93 2.83
C TYR A 18 12.25 -4.46 1.57
N PHE A 19 11.59 -3.60 0.83
CA PHE A 19 10.89 -4.02 -0.39
C PHE A 19 11.85 -4.41 -1.51
N VAL A 20 12.95 -3.71 -1.65
CA VAL A 20 14.00 -4.08 -2.62
C VAL A 20 14.61 -5.43 -2.27
N ARG A 21 14.85 -5.67 -0.99
CA ARG A 21 15.51 -6.88 -0.52
C ARG A 21 14.61 -8.12 -0.55
N TYR A 22 13.36 -7.97 -0.17
CA TYR A 22 12.45 -9.11 0.00
C TYR A 22 11.34 -9.18 -1.03
N GLY A 23 11.26 -8.23 -1.93
CA GLY A 23 10.23 -8.18 -2.95
C GLY A 23 10.80 -8.20 -4.35
N ASP A 24 9.91 -8.07 -5.31
CA ASP A 24 10.23 -8.06 -6.73
C ASP A 24 9.83 -6.71 -7.34
N ARG A 25 10.66 -6.24 -8.26
CA ARG A 25 10.41 -5.00 -8.97
C ARG A 25 9.46 -5.24 -10.13
N ILE A 26 8.41 -4.42 -10.23
CA ILE A 26 7.49 -4.45 -11.37
C ILE A 26 7.33 -3.05 -11.94
N THR A 27 7.20 -2.98 -13.27
CA THR A 27 6.94 -1.72 -13.98
C THR A 27 5.57 -1.80 -14.63
N VAL A 28 4.81 -0.72 -14.52
CA VAL A 28 3.43 -0.68 -14.98
C VAL A 28 3.21 0.60 -15.75
N GLY A 29 2.71 0.48 -17.00
CA GLY A 29 2.31 1.64 -17.78
C GLY A 29 0.97 2.18 -17.31
N LYS A 30 0.69 3.43 -17.67
CA LYS A 30 -0.53 4.14 -17.27
C LYS A 30 -1.82 3.39 -17.62
N GLU A 31 -1.84 2.67 -18.73
CA GLU A 31 -3.02 1.97 -19.21
C GLU A 31 -2.93 0.47 -19.02
N SER A 32 -2.02 0.03 -18.17
CA SER A 32 -1.82 -1.39 -17.97
C SER A 32 -2.98 -2.00 -17.18
N ALA A 33 -3.50 -3.11 -17.68
CA ALA A 33 -4.49 -3.91 -16.97
C ALA A 33 -3.94 -4.56 -15.69
N MET A 34 -2.65 -4.43 -15.45
CA MET A 34 -1.99 -5.00 -14.29
C MET A 34 -2.49 -4.45 -12.96
N CYS A 35 -2.98 -3.24 -12.97
CA CYS A 35 -3.51 -2.63 -11.75
C CYS A 35 -5.00 -2.88 -11.58
N SER A 36 -5.52 -3.88 -12.26
CA SER A 36 -6.88 -4.31 -12.03
C SER A 36 -7.00 -4.95 -10.64
N PRO A 37 -8.21 -5.04 -10.10
CA PRO A 37 -8.45 -5.56 -8.75
C PRO A 37 -7.84 -6.92 -8.45
N LYS A 38 -7.46 -7.67 -9.46
CA LYS A 38 -6.88 -9.00 -9.29
C LYS A 38 -5.53 -9.02 -8.61
N LEU A 39 -4.84 -7.89 -8.55
CA LEU A 39 -3.49 -7.84 -8.00
C LEU A 39 -3.44 -7.63 -6.50
N THR A 40 -4.50 -7.17 -5.92
CA THR A 40 -4.42 -6.52 -4.63
C THR A 40 -4.54 -7.42 -3.44
N ASP A 41 -5.04 -8.64 -3.61
CA ASP A 41 -5.38 -9.46 -2.45
C ASP A 41 -4.21 -10.23 -1.85
N SER A 42 -3.15 -10.46 -2.61
CA SER A 42 -2.06 -11.33 -2.18
C SER A 42 -0.72 -10.63 -2.03
N TYR A 43 -0.64 -9.38 -2.41
CA TYR A 43 0.61 -8.62 -2.41
C TYR A 43 0.46 -7.28 -1.77
N VAL A 44 1.53 -6.85 -1.12
CA VAL A 44 1.69 -5.46 -0.68
C VAL A 44 2.69 -4.79 -1.61
N TYR A 45 2.47 -3.52 -1.90
CA TYR A 45 3.22 -2.76 -2.91
C TYR A 45 3.91 -1.57 -2.28
N TYR A 46 5.14 -1.33 -2.70
CA TYR A 46 5.84 -0.08 -2.43
C TYR A 46 5.94 0.71 -3.74
N LEU A 47 5.43 1.92 -3.76
CA LEU A 47 5.46 2.79 -4.93
C LEU A 47 6.80 3.51 -4.97
N ASP A 48 7.69 3.07 -5.86
CA ASP A 48 9.03 3.64 -5.98
C ASP A 48 9.05 4.87 -6.90
N LYS A 49 8.29 4.82 -7.97
CA LYS A 49 8.18 5.94 -8.93
C LYS A 49 6.78 6.02 -9.48
N GLY A 50 6.34 7.25 -9.74
CA GLY A 50 5.06 7.51 -10.37
C GLY A 50 3.97 7.92 -9.39
N ILE A 51 2.75 7.98 -9.92
CA ILE A 51 1.55 8.33 -9.16
C ILE A 51 0.52 7.24 -9.39
N ALA A 52 -0.05 6.75 -8.30
CA ALA A 52 -1.11 5.75 -8.32
C ALA A 52 -2.29 6.22 -7.48
N SER A 53 -3.46 5.68 -7.75
CA SER A 53 -4.64 5.95 -6.94
C SER A 53 -5.11 4.68 -6.25
N LEU A 54 -5.69 4.85 -5.08
CA LEU A 54 -6.48 3.84 -4.41
C LEU A 54 -7.94 4.08 -4.79
N THR A 55 -8.57 3.07 -5.36
CA THR A 55 -9.97 3.16 -5.76
C THR A 55 -10.81 2.19 -4.96
N SER A 56 -12.07 2.50 -4.79
CA SER A 56 -13.05 1.56 -4.25
C SER A 56 -14.21 1.43 -5.21
N LEU A 57 -14.89 0.28 -5.16
CA LEU A 57 -16.13 0.08 -5.90
C LEU A 57 -17.31 0.41 -4.99
N THR A 58 -18.23 1.21 -5.49
CA THR A 58 -19.50 1.45 -4.82
C THR A 58 -20.43 0.26 -5.03
N ASP A 59 -21.54 0.21 -4.31
CA ASP A 59 -22.55 -0.82 -4.46
C ASP A 59 -23.12 -0.87 -5.88
N ASP A 60 -23.10 0.27 -6.57
CA ASP A 60 -23.57 0.39 -7.96
C ASP A 60 -22.53 -0.07 -8.98
N GLY A 61 -21.35 -0.48 -8.53
CA GLY A 61 -20.26 -0.88 -9.41
C GLY A 61 -19.43 0.27 -9.97
N GLU A 62 -19.65 1.49 -9.51
CA GLU A 62 -18.85 2.64 -9.91
C GLU A 62 -17.53 2.68 -9.16
N GLU A 63 -16.47 3.05 -9.86
CA GLU A 63 -15.18 3.29 -9.22
C GLU A 63 -15.14 4.68 -8.61
N LYS A 64 -14.65 4.74 -7.38
CA LYS A 64 -14.43 6.00 -6.68
C LYS A 64 -12.98 6.08 -6.25
N VAL A 65 -12.31 7.17 -6.62
CA VAL A 65 -10.95 7.41 -6.15
C VAL A 65 -10.99 7.86 -4.69
N CYS A 66 -10.32 7.11 -3.84
CA CYS A 66 -10.22 7.42 -2.42
C CYS A 66 -9.03 8.30 -2.12
N LEU A 67 -7.85 7.94 -2.64
CA LEU A 67 -6.63 8.67 -2.41
C LEU A 67 -5.72 8.59 -3.64
N TYR A 68 -4.87 9.61 -3.79
CA TYR A 68 -3.75 9.57 -4.71
C TYR A 68 -2.47 9.42 -3.90
N PHE A 69 -1.58 8.57 -4.38
CA PHE A 69 -0.29 8.33 -3.74
C PHE A 69 0.83 8.72 -4.68
N LYS A 70 1.79 9.43 -4.13
CA LYS A 70 3.07 9.70 -4.76
C LYS A 70 4.06 8.64 -4.34
N GLN A 71 5.27 8.73 -4.88
CA GLN A 71 6.33 7.79 -4.52
C GLN A 71 6.57 7.69 -3.00
N ASP A 72 7.18 6.58 -2.62
CA ASP A 72 7.56 6.27 -1.23
C ASP A 72 6.37 5.91 -0.31
N ARG A 73 5.35 5.30 -0.87
CA ARG A 73 4.17 4.88 -0.11
C ARG A 73 3.96 3.37 -0.23
N ILE A 74 3.47 2.78 0.85
CA ILE A 74 3.05 1.37 0.87
C ILE A 74 1.57 1.32 0.55
N LEU A 75 1.20 0.45 -0.38
CA LEU A 75 -0.17 0.27 -0.85
C LEU A 75 -0.56 -1.21 -0.75
N GLY A 76 -1.85 -1.47 -0.60
CA GLY A 76 -2.38 -2.83 -0.64
C GLY A 76 -2.24 -3.61 0.64
N PHE A 77 -1.83 -2.99 1.72
CA PHE A 77 -1.66 -3.66 3.01
C PHE A 77 -2.99 -4.01 3.70
N ALA A 78 -4.02 -3.19 3.50
CA ALA A 78 -5.25 -3.33 4.27
C ALA A 78 -5.97 -4.68 4.07
N PRO A 79 -6.15 -5.20 2.85
CA PRO A 79 -6.77 -6.50 2.68
C PRO A 79 -6.01 -7.63 3.38
N ILE A 80 -4.69 -7.61 3.31
CA ILE A 80 -3.85 -8.62 3.94
C ILE A 80 -3.99 -8.57 5.47
N LEU A 81 -3.85 -7.39 6.04
CA LEU A 81 -3.96 -7.22 7.49
C LEU A 81 -5.35 -7.56 8.00
N PHE A 82 -6.37 -7.18 7.23
CA PHE A 82 -7.74 -7.49 7.60
C PHE A 82 -7.98 -8.99 7.67
N ARG A 83 -7.54 -9.73 6.65
CA ARG A 83 -7.65 -11.20 6.66
C ARG A 83 -6.85 -11.82 7.80
N HIS A 84 -5.67 -11.30 8.06
CA HIS A 84 -4.80 -11.83 9.10
C HIS A 84 -5.43 -11.70 10.48
N PHE A 85 -5.97 -10.54 10.81
CA PHE A 85 -6.49 -10.27 12.15
C PHE A 85 -7.95 -10.68 12.34
N PHE A 86 -8.76 -10.66 11.30
CA PHE A 86 -10.19 -10.86 11.40
C PHE A 86 -10.72 -12.07 10.64
N GLY A 87 -9.89 -12.74 9.86
CA GLY A 87 -10.28 -13.91 9.09
C GLY A 87 -10.90 -13.57 7.73
N ARG A 88 -11.00 -14.61 6.89
CA ARG A 88 -11.43 -14.45 5.50
C ARG A 88 -12.90 -14.13 5.30
N THR A 89 -13.70 -14.44 6.30
CA THR A 89 -15.18 -14.33 6.19
C THR A 89 -15.71 -12.95 6.55
N GLN A 90 -14.83 -12.02 6.90
CA GLN A 90 -15.22 -10.71 7.41
C GLN A 90 -15.37 -9.64 6.34
N GLY A 91 -15.83 -10.03 5.17
CA GLY A 91 -16.16 -9.06 4.14
C GLY A 91 -15.06 -8.80 3.13
N HIS A 92 -15.44 -8.12 2.07
CA HIS A 92 -14.53 -7.77 0.99
C HIS A 92 -14.20 -6.29 1.05
N LEU A 93 -12.91 -6.00 0.99
CA LEU A 93 -12.48 -4.66 0.66
C LEU A 93 -12.38 -4.59 -0.86
N SER A 94 -13.37 -3.99 -1.48
CA SER A 94 -13.40 -3.80 -2.93
C SER A 94 -12.54 -2.61 -3.29
N CYS A 95 -11.24 -2.78 -3.18
CA CYS A 95 -10.25 -1.76 -3.47
C CYS A 95 -9.37 -2.16 -4.62
N GLY A 96 -8.91 -1.19 -5.37
CA GLY A 96 -7.95 -1.39 -6.44
C GLY A 96 -6.86 -0.35 -6.40
N ILE A 97 -5.73 -0.68 -6.99
CA ILE A 97 -4.62 0.24 -7.22
C ILE A 97 -4.55 0.51 -8.70
N GLU A 98 -4.57 1.78 -9.07
CA GLU A 98 -4.57 2.17 -10.48
C GLU A 98 -3.44 3.16 -10.76
N PRO A 99 -2.57 2.87 -11.74
CA PRO A 99 -1.51 3.81 -12.10
C PRO A 99 -2.09 5.01 -12.82
N LYS A 100 -1.71 6.20 -12.40
CA LYS A 100 -2.07 7.45 -13.08
C LYS A 100 -0.97 7.93 -14.01
N THR A 101 0.24 7.49 -13.77
CA THR A 101 1.41 7.65 -14.64
C THR A 101 2.06 6.30 -14.80
N ALA A 102 3.12 6.21 -15.59
CA ALA A 102 3.98 5.04 -15.54
C ALA A 102 4.55 4.90 -14.13
N CYS A 103 4.47 3.72 -13.57
CA CYS A 103 4.86 3.45 -12.19
C CYS A 103 5.90 2.35 -12.09
N VAL A 104 6.74 2.45 -11.09
CA VAL A 104 7.62 1.37 -10.66
C VAL A 104 7.21 1.00 -9.23
N PHE A 105 6.89 -0.28 -9.06
CA PHE A 105 6.57 -0.83 -7.75
C PHE A 105 7.59 -1.88 -7.38
N TYR A 106 7.75 -2.09 -6.07
CA TYR A 106 8.28 -3.32 -5.51
C TYR A 106 7.14 -3.98 -4.75
N HIS A 107 6.96 -5.28 -4.92
CA HIS A 107 5.90 -5.99 -4.21
C HIS A 107 6.42 -7.22 -3.49
N MET A 108 5.82 -7.54 -2.38
CA MET A 108 6.10 -8.77 -1.66
C MET A 108 4.79 -9.48 -1.34
N GLY A 109 4.84 -10.80 -1.26
CA GLY A 109 3.69 -11.62 -0.96
C GLY A 109 3.24 -11.51 0.49
N GLU A 110 2.03 -11.97 0.74
CA GLU A 110 1.41 -11.95 2.06
C GLU A 110 2.28 -12.63 3.13
N ASN A 111 2.80 -13.82 2.82
CA ASN A 111 3.61 -14.57 3.79
C ASN A 111 4.91 -13.85 4.15
N THR A 112 5.54 -13.22 3.16
CA THR A 112 6.74 -12.42 3.39
C THR A 112 6.44 -11.22 4.27
N LEU A 113 5.36 -10.52 3.98
CA LEU A 113 4.92 -9.38 4.79
C LEU A 113 4.66 -9.78 6.24
N LEU A 114 3.88 -10.84 6.44
CA LEU A 114 3.53 -11.30 7.79
C LEU A 114 4.75 -11.82 8.55
N GLY A 115 5.66 -12.50 7.86
CA GLY A 115 6.91 -12.95 8.46
C GLY A 115 7.79 -11.79 8.91
N LEU A 116 7.91 -10.74 8.11
CA LEU A 116 8.65 -9.54 8.48
C LEU A 116 8.02 -8.83 9.68
N MET A 117 6.70 -8.79 9.73
CA MET A 117 5.99 -8.19 10.87
C MET A 117 6.29 -8.92 12.17
N GLU A 118 6.42 -10.24 12.13
CA GLU A 118 6.73 -11.03 13.33
C GLU A 118 8.19 -10.90 13.75
N GLU A 119 9.10 -10.89 12.79
CA GLU A 119 10.54 -11.02 13.06
C GLU A 119 11.27 -9.69 13.18
N ASP A 120 10.72 -8.63 12.63
CA ASP A 120 11.41 -7.35 12.53
C ASP A 120 10.50 -6.23 13.08
N SER A 121 10.80 -5.81 14.30
CA SER A 121 10.02 -4.77 14.97
C SER A 121 10.14 -3.41 14.28
N ALA A 122 11.27 -3.12 13.66
CA ALA A 122 11.45 -1.87 12.92
C ALA A 122 10.55 -1.85 11.69
N PHE A 123 10.46 -2.96 10.97
CA PHE A 123 9.56 -3.08 9.83
C PHE A 123 8.09 -2.90 10.27
N SER A 124 7.70 -3.56 11.36
CA SER A 124 6.33 -3.43 11.90
C SER A 124 6.01 -1.99 12.26
N GLU A 125 6.96 -1.28 12.84
CA GLU A 125 6.79 0.12 13.19
C GLU A 125 6.59 0.99 11.94
N TYR A 126 7.38 0.77 10.88
CA TYR A 126 7.21 1.49 9.61
C TYR A 126 5.84 1.22 8.99
N LEU A 127 5.40 -0.02 9.02
CA LEU A 127 4.09 -0.38 8.50
C LEU A 127 2.97 0.30 9.28
N ILE A 128 3.06 0.29 10.60
CA ILE A 128 2.07 0.95 11.47
C ILE A 128 2.03 2.45 11.21
N LYS A 129 3.18 3.10 11.06
CA LYS A 129 3.25 4.52 10.73
C LYS A 129 2.59 4.82 9.39
N ASN A 130 2.82 3.95 8.40
CA ASN A 130 2.21 4.11 7.09
C ASN A 130 0.68 3.96 7.15
N VAL A 131 0.20 3.00 7.91
CA VAL A 131 -1.24 2.79 8.14
C VAL A 131 -1.85 4.02 8.83
N ALA A 132 -1.21 4.51 9.87
CA ALA A 132 -1.70 5.69 10.60
C ALA A 132 -1.73 6.94 9.70
N PHE A 133 -0.71 7.10 8.87
CA PHE A 133 -0.66 8.23 7.94
C PHE A 133 -1.79 8.16 6.92
N ALA A 134 -2.04 6.98 6.36
CA ALA A 134 -3.13 6.77 5.42
C ALA A 134 -4.49 7.07 6.06
N TYR A 135 -4.68 6.66 7.31
CA TYR A 135 -5.90 6.96 8.05
C TYR A 135 -6.12 8.46 8.19
N VAL A 136 -5.09 9.20 8.57
CA VAL A 136 -5.17 10.65 8.72
C VAL A 136 -5.50 11.33 7.39
N GLU A 137 -4.90 10.87 6.29
CA GLU A 137 -5.21 11.40 4.96
C GLU A 137 -6.68 11.19 4.60
N LEU A 138 -7.23 10.00 4.87
CA LEU A 138 -8.63 9.72 4.61
C LEU A 138 -9.56 10.60 5.44
N VAL A 139 -9.25 10.77 6.72
CA VAL A 139 -10.03 11.62 7.60
C VAL A 139 -10.02 13.08 7.10
N HIS A 140 -8.86 13.60 6.73
CA HIS A 140 -8.76 14.97 6.22
C HIS A 140 -9.53 15.17 4.92
N LYS A 141 -9.62 14.13 4.08
CA LYS A 141 -10.32 14.23 2.81
C LYS A 141 -11.85 14.15 2.95
N TYR A 142 -12.34 13.29 3.84
CA TYR A 142 -13.76 12.95 3.93
C TYR A 142 -14.47 13.47 5.19
N CYS A 143 -13.73 14.00 6.09
CA CYS A 143 -14.24 14.67 7.29
C CYS A 143 -13.67 16.08 7.37
#